data_36451ef5c21e44baf9c47fa7b767e0e6
#
_entry.id   36451ef5c21e44baf9c47fa7b767e0e6
#
_cell.length_a   1.000
_cell.length_b   1.000
_cell.length_c   1.000
_cell.angle_alpha   90.00
_cell.angle_beta   90.00
_cell.angle_gamma   90.00
#
_symmetry.space_group_name_H-M   'P 1'
#
loop_
_entity.id
_entity.type
_entity.pdbx_description
1 polymer ?
#
loop_
_entity_poly.entity_id
_entity_poly.type
_entity_poly.pdbx_seq_one_letter_code
_entity_poly.pdbx_strand_id
1 'polypeptide(L)'
;MSCIIGLPIILQSFATHRNNIRKVQRIEIFRVENPTIQYITNDAIESLLFATKNAEEHSLKELKISLLEKQLDASPMVEKADIYLTIDGILKIVVKQREPIARIYANNQFYYMDMQGDRMPLSNAYSARVPIVRGVTETVWQDAYHILKYIYTDQFLKENIVEIISEKGTFSARMRDTDFLVYIGNSDDIHMKFNNLKSFYKKASKDHFLDKYAQINLQYTNQVVCVKANNTDLEENIN
;
A
#
# COMPACT_ATOMS: atom_id res chain seq x y z
N MET A 1 63.48 -24.04 -14.35
CA MET A 1 62.43 -23.80 -13.33
C MET A 1 61.60 -22.51 -13.52
N SER A 2 61.75 -21.81 -14.63
CA SER A 2 61.08 -20.48 -14.85
C SER A 2 59.72 -20.55 -15.51
N CYS A 3 59.30 -21.70 -16.12
CA CYS A 3 58.02 -21.80 -16.83
C CYS A 3 56.80 -22.13 -15.96
N ILE A 4 56.98 -22.58 -14.71
CA ILE A 4 55.88 -23.06 -13.86
C ILE A 4 55.15 -21.88 -13.20
N ILE A 5 55.79 -20.72 -13.00
CA ILE A 5 55.20 -19.56 -12.36
C ILE A 5 54.43 -18.68 -13.35
N GLY A 6 54.76 -18.70 -14.64
CA GLY A 6 54.10 -17.91 -15.66
C GLY A 6 52.69 -18.40 -16.05
N LEU A 7 52.46 -19.71 -15.99
CA LEU A 7 51.19 -20.30 -16.40
C LEU A 7 49.97 -19.88 -15.52
N PRO A 8 50.05 -19.90 -14.16
CA PRO A 8 48.96 -19.44 -13.33
C PRO A 8 48.65 -17.94 -13.49
N ILE A 9 49.66 -17.10 -13.72
CA ILE A 9 49.49 -15.68 -13.93
C ILE A 9 48.73 -15.40 -15.24
N ILE A 10 49.07 -16.10 -16.31
CA ILE A 10 48.38 -16.01 -17.60
C ILE A 10 46.94 -16.52 -17.48
N LEU A 11 46.71 -17.66 -16.80
CA LEU A 11 45.38 -18.20 -16.58
C LEU A 11 44.52 -17.28 -15.70
N GLN A 12 45.11 -16.66 -14.67
CA GLN A 12 44.43 -15.71 -13.80
C GLN A 12 44.07 -14.43 -14.55
N SER A 13 44.96 -13.92 -15.43
CA SER A 13 44.72 -12.77 -16.29
C SER A 13 43.59 -13.06 -17.29
N PHE A 14 43.57 -14.25 -17.88
CA PHE A 14 42.54 -14.69 -18.81
C PHE A 14 41.18 -14.86 -18.13
N ALA A 15 41.13 -15.46 -16.94
CA ALA A 15 39.91 -15.62 -16.13
C ALA A 15 39.34 -14.26 -15.71
N THR A 16 40.21 -13.35 -15.28
CA THR A 16 39.82 -11.97 -14.90
C THR A 16 39.29 -11.18 -16.09
N HIS A 17 39.94 -11.31 -17.25
CA HIS A 17 39.49 -10.64 -18.48
C HIS A 17 38.13 -11.18 -18.96
N ARG A 18 37.93 -12.49 -18.97
CA ARG A 18 36.63 -13.11 -19.31
C ARG A 18 35.52 -12.70 -18.36
N ASN A 19 35.81 -12.57 -17.07
CA ASN A 19 34.81 -12.15 -16.09
C ASN A 19 34.46 -10.67 -16.24
N ASN A 20 35.40 -9.82 -16.64
CA ASN A 20 35.21 -8.38 -16.86
C ASN A 20 34.33 -8.05 -18.09
N ILE A 21 34.21 -8.96 -19.07
CA ILE A 21 33.43 -8.77 -20.29
C ILE A 21 32.02 -9.37 -20.18
N ARG A 22 31.74 -10.11 -19.12
CA ARG A 22 30.42 -10.72 -18.92
C ARG A 22 29.37 -9.63 -18.75
N LYS A 23 28.30 -9.76 -19.50
CA LYS A 23 27.11 -8.86 -19.43
C LYS A 23 26.00 -9.54 -18.63
N VAL A 24 25.02 -8.74 -18.22
CA VAL A 24 23.75 -9.26 -17.70
C VAL A 24 23.09 -10.12 -18.78
N GLN A 25 22.72 -11.35 -18.44
CA GLN A 25 22.06 -12.27 -19.37
C GLN A 25 20.57 -12.01 -19.47
N ARG A 26 19.94 -11.76 -18.33
CA ARG A 26 18.52 -11.39 -18.22
C ARG A 26 18.23 -10.80 -16.84
N ILE A 27 17.07 -10.15 -16.72
CA ILE A 27 16.50 -9.69 -15.45
C ILE A 27 15.35 -10.61 -15.05
N GLU A 28 15.26 -10.92 -13.77
CA GLU A 28 14.13 -11.60 -13.16
C GLU A 28 13.61 -10.74 -12.01
N ILE A 29 12.34 -10.29 -12.09
CA ILE A 29 11.72 -9.45 -11.08
C ILE A 29 10.70 -10.29 -10.28
N PHE A 30 10.90 -10.34 -8.97
CA PHE A 30 10.04 -11.06 -8.02
C PHE A 30 9.36 -10.07 -7.08
N ARG A 31 8.10 -10.33 -6.74
CA ARG A 31 7.36 -9.59 -5.72
C ARG A 31 7.15 -10.47 -4.49
N VAL A 32 7.45 -9.90 -3.31
CA VAL A 32 7.46 -10.67 -2.05
C VAL A 32 6.06 -11.11 -1.64
N GLU A 33 5.04 -10.27 -1.89
CA GLU A 33 3.67 -10.55 -1.43
C GLU A 33 2.78 -11.05 -2.57
N ASN A 34 1.78 -10.29 -2.97
CA ASN A 34 0.86 -10.74 -4.02
C ASN A 34 1.44 -10.48 -5.42
N PRO A 35 1.89 -11.51 -6.17
CA PRO A 35 2.52 -11.33 -7.48
C PRO A 35 1.53 -10.81 -8.55
N THR A 36 0.22 -10.93 -8.33
CA THR A 36 -0.80 -10.47 -9.28
C THR A 36 -1.13 -8.99 -9.15
N ILE A 37 -0.84 -8.39 -7.99
CA ILE A 37 -1.06 -6.96 -7.73
C ILE A 37 0.23 -6.21 -8.02
N GLN A 38 0.19 -5.31 -9.00
CA GLN A 38 1.36 -4.54 -9.43
C GLN A 38 1.05 -3.05 -9.33
N TYR A 39 1.46 -2.42 -8.22
CA TYR A 39 1.43 -0.95 -8.11
C TYR A 39 2.53 -0.30 -8.93
N ILE A 40 3.67 -0.97 -9.08
CA ILE A 40 4.75 -0.61 -10.01
C ILE A 40 4.96 -1.76 -10.99
N THR A 41 4.99 -1.46 -12.31
CA THR A 41 5.18 -2.47 -13.36
C THR A 41 6.65 -2.87 -13.48
N ASN A 42 6.92 -4.01 -14.14
CA ASN A 42 8.30 -4.42 -14.43
C ASN A 42 9.01 -3.38 -15.28
N ASP A 43 8.35 -2.87 -16.32
CA ASP A 43 8.91 -1.84 -17.21
C ASP A 43 9.27 -0.55 -16.44
N ALA A 44 8.46 -0.18 -15.45
CA ALA A 44 8.76 0.97 -14.60
C ALA A 44 9.97 0.71 -13.68
N ILE A 45 10.10 -0.50 -13.14
CA ILE A 45 11.27 -0.91 -12.34
C ILE A 45 12.54 -0.87 -13.21
N GLU A 46 12.49 -1.46 -14.40
CA GLU A 46 13.62 -1.46 -15.33
C GLU A 46 14.00 -0.04 -15.78
N SER A 47 13.01 0.80 -16.07
CA SER A 47 13.24 2.20 -16.42
C SER A 47 13.86 3.02 -15.30
N LEU A 48 13.50 2.73 -14.04
CA LEU A 48 14.12 3.38 -12.86
C LEU A 48 15.60 2.99 -12.74
N LEU A 49 15.94 1.73 -13.03
CA LEU A 49 17.31 1.22 -12.86
C LEU A 49 18.22 1.53 -14.06
N PHE A 50 17.67 1.51 -15.27
CA PHE A 50 18.41 1.53 -16.52
C PHE A 50 17.89 2.59 -17.48
N ALA A 51 17.83 3.85 -17.04
CA ALA A 51 17.21 4.97 -17.79
C ALA A 51 17.76 5.20 -19.21
N THR A 52 18.99 4.76 -19.53
CA THR A 52 19.66 5.07 -20.80
C THR A 52 20.09 3.86 -21.62
N LYS A 53 20.11 2.68 -21.05
CA LYS A 53 20.55 1.44 -21.69
C LYS A 53 19.76 0.26 -21.15
N ASN A 54 19.49 -0.73 -21.99
CA ASN A 54 18.95 -2.00 -21.53
C ASN A 54 19.93 -2.67 -20.54
N ALA A 55 19.39 -3.35 -19.51
CA ALA A 55 20.24 -4.02 -18.51
C ALA A 55 21.27 -4.96 -19.11
N GLU A 56 20.90 -5.67 -20.20
CA GLU A 56 21.76 -6.61 -20.94
C GLU A 56 22.96 -5.97 -21.62
N GLU A 57 22.97 -4.63 -21.74
CA GLU A 57 24.10 -3.88 -22.29
C GLU A 57 25.15 -3.55 -21.23
N HIS A 58 24.80 -3.70 -19.93
CA HIS A 58 25.70 -3.43 -18.82
C HIS A 58 26.65 -4.59 -18.55
N SER A 59 27.93 -4.25 -18.38
CA SER A 59 28.92 -5.22 -17.87
C SER A 59 28.64 -5.51 -16.39
N LEU A 60 28.77 -6.79 -15.98
CA LEU A 60 28.60 -7.19 -14.57
C LEU A 60 29.50 -6.39 -13.62
N LYS A 61 30.65 -5.93 -14.10
CA LYS A 61 31.61 -5.13 -13.31
C LYS A 61 31.13 -3.70 -13.09
N GLU A 62 30.34 -3.15 -14.01
CA GLU A 62 29.82 -1.78 -13.93
C GLU A 62 28.61 -1.66 -13.03
N LEU A 63 27.91 -2.76 -12.76
CA LEU A 63 26.72 -2.79 -11.92
C LEU A 63 27.10 -2.55 -10.44
N LYS A 64 26.72 -1.38 -9.97
CA LYS A 64 26.80 -1.04 -8.54
C LYS A 64 25.49 -1.45 -7.86
N ILE A 65 25.38 -2.71 -7.46
CA ILE A 65 24.15 -3.31 -6.89
C ILE A 65 23.54 -2.44 -5.80
N SER A 66 24.36 -2.00 -4.84
CA SER A 66 23.89 -1.13 -3.74
C SER A 66 23.36 0.24 -4.18
N LEU A 67 23.77 0.72 -5.36
CA LEU A 67 23.21 1.95 -5.93
C LEU A 67 21.84 1.68 -6.58
N LEU A 68 21.71 0.57 -7.27
CA LEU A 68 20.44 0.14 -7.87
C LEU A 68 19.37 -0.12 -6.80
N GLU A 69 19.75 -0.77 -5.69
CA GLU A 69 18.85 -0.95 -4.53
C GLU A 69 18.38 0.40 -3.99
N LYS A 70 19.29 1.33 -3.74
CA LYS A 70 18.95 2.70 -3.28
C LYS A 70 18.06 3.45 -4.24
N GLN A 71 18.21 3.25 -5.55
CA GLN A 71 17.34 3.87 -6.55
C GLN A 71 15.91 3.33 -6.47
N LEU A 72 15.74 2.01 -6.27
CA LEU A 72 14.42 1.42 -6.08
C LEU A 72 13.81 1.79 -4.73
N ASP A 73 14.58 1.76 -3.64
CA ASP A 73 14.13 2.15 -2.31
C ASP A 73 13.70 3.62 -2.24
N ALA A 74 14.27 4.47 -3.10
CA ALA A 74 13.85 5.87 -3.23
C ALA A 74 12.50 6.03 -3.97
N SER A 75 11.99 4.99 -4.62
CA SER A 75 10.69 5.03 -5.29
C SER A 75 9.55 5.05 -4.28
N PRO A 76 8.60 5.99 -4.37
CA PRO A 76 7.47 6.05 -3.45
C PRO A 76 6.48 4.88 -3.59
N MET A 77 6.68 3.97 -4.55
CA MET A 77 5.91 2.73 -4.74
C MET A 77 6.58 1.51 -4.09
N VAL A 78 7.85 1.64 -3.67
CA VAL A 78 8.66 0.55 -3.14
C VAL A 78 8.85 0.73 -1.65
N GLU A 79 8.59 -0.31 -0.88
CA GLU A 79 8.90 -0.36 0.55
C GLU A 79 10.33 -0.80 0.76
N LYS A 80 10.76 -1.84 0.00
CA LYS A 80 12.11 -2.37 0.05
C LYS A 80 12.45 -3.08 -1.26
N ALA A 81 13.70 -2.98 -1.70
CA ALA A 81 14.25 -3.76 -2.79
C ALA A 81 15.54 -4.45 -2.37
N ASP A 82 15.69 -5.71 -2.78
CA ASP A 82 16.91 -6.48 -2.66
C ASP A 82 17.34 -6.91 -4.09
N ILE A 83 18.57 -6.61 -4.47
CA ILE A 83 19.09 -6.94 -5.82
C ILE A 83 20.32 -7.82 -5.67
N TYR A 84 20.38 -8.90 -6.41
CA TYR A 84 21.56 -9.74 -6.44
C TYR A 84 21.83 -10.34 -7.83
N LEU A 85 23.08 -10.58 -8.09
CA LEU A 85 23.56 -11.13 -9.34
C LEU A 85 23.94 -12.59 -9.13
N THR A 86 23.40 -13.49 -9.95
CA THR A 86 23.78 -14.90 -9.94
C THR A 86 25.09 -15.15 -10.67
N ILE A 87 25.71 -16.31 -10.41
CA ILE A 87 26.94 -16.75 -11.10
C ILE A 87 26.72 -16.81 -12.63
N ASP A 88 25.51 -17.14 -13.07
CA ASP A 88 25.14 -17.24 -14.49
C ASP A 88 24.94 -15.88 -15.15
N GLY A 89 25.00 -14.80 -14.38
CA GLY A 89 24.80 -13.42 -14.91
C GLY A 89 23.34 -12.99 -14.97
N ILE A 90 22.44 -13.64 -14.21
CA ILE A 90 21.05 -13.22 -14.08
C ILE A 90 20.97 -12.19 -12.95
N LEU A 91 20.41 -11.02 -13.27
CA LEU A 91 20.12 -9.98 -12.28
C LEU A 91 18.75 -10.25 -11.69
N LYS A 92 18.70 -10.65 -10.41
CA LYS A 92 17.46 -10.88 -9.69
C LYS A 92 17.12 -9.66 -8.83
N ILE A 93 15.90 -9.16 -9.02
CA ILE A 93 15.34 -8.00 -8.33
C ILE A 93 14.15 -8.48 -7.54
N VAL A 94 14.26 -8.41 -6.22
CA VAL A 94 13.17 -8.76 -5.30
C VAL A 94 12.60 -7.47 -4.75
N VAL A 95 11.33 -7.19 -5.06
CA VAL A 95 10.65 -5.94 -4.68
C VAL A 95 9.52 -6.23 -3.71
N LYS A 96 9.56 -5.57 -2.56
CA LYS A 96 8.42 -5.40 -1.68
C LYS A 96 7.77 -4.06 -2.01
N GLN A 97 6.56 -4.10 -2.55
CA GLN A 97 5.80 -2.89 -2.88
C GLN A 97 5.18 -2.30 -1.61
N ARG A 98 4.96 -0.97 -1.58
CA ARG A 98 4.14 -0.35 -0.53
C ARG A 98 2.69 -0.80 -0.67
N GLU A 99 2.04 -1.03 0.46
CA GLU A 99 0.66 -1.51 0.52
C GLU A 99 -0.28 -0.37 0.92
N PRO A 100 -1.15 0.12 0.02
CA PRO A 100 -2.08 1.19 0.34
C PRO A 100 -3.22 0.70 1.24
N ILE A 101 -3.53 1.49 2.27
CA ILE A 101 -4.63 1.23 3.22
C ILE A 101 -5.80 2.21 3.06
N ALA A 102 -5.58 3.33 2.38
CA ALA A 102 -6.61 4.33 2.10
C ALA A 102 -6.28 5.16 0.87
N ARG A 103 -7.30 5.74 0.23
CA ARG A 103 -7.17 6.74 -0.83
C ARG A 103 -7.57 8.10 -0.29
N ILE A 104 -6.61 8.98 -0.11
CA ILE A 104 -6.80 10.32 0.44
C ILE A 104 -7.16 11.29 -0.67
N TYR A 105 -8.20 12.09 -0.47
CA TYR A 105 -8.52 13.26 -1.30
C TYR A 105 -8.19 14.54 -0.53
N ALA A 106 -7.19 15.25 -0.98
CA ALA A 106 -6.78 16.52 -0.42
C ALA A 106 -6.19 17.44 -1.51
N ASN A 107 -6.38 18.75 -1.39
CA ASN A 107 -5.87 19.74 -2.34
C ASN A 107 -6.23 19.44 -3.81
N ASN A 108 -7.44 18.96 -4.04
CA ASN A 108 -7.97 18.56 -5.35
C ASN A 108 -7.17 17.42 -6.04
N GLN A 109 -6.46 16.62 -5.28
CA GLN A 109 -5.67 15.49 -5.76
C GLN A 109 -5.94 14.23 -4.94
N PHE A 110 -5.76 13.07 -5.58
CA PHE A 110 -5.80 11.78 -4.91
C PHE A 110 -4.39 11.21 -4.79
N TYR A 111 -4.13 10.61 -3.64
CA TYR A 111 -2.95 9.79 -3.38
C TYR A 111 -3.32 8.70 -2.37
N TYR A 112 -2.48 7.71 -2.19
CA TYR A 112 -2.68 6.70 -1.16
C TYR A 112 -1.97 7.07 0.15
N MET A 113 -2.51 6.58 1.26
CA MET A 113 -1.79 6.35 2.50
C MET A 113 -1.42 4.86 2.55
N ASP A 114 -0.18 4.54 2.81
CA ASP A 114 0.30 3.17 2.91
C ASP A 114 0.23 2.61 4.34
N MET A 115 0.63 1.35 4.50
CA MET A 115 0.63 0.63 5.78
C MET A 115 1.58 1.25 6.83
N GLN A 116 2.54 2.05 6.42
CA GLN A 116 3.47 2.80 7.28
C GLN A 116 2.94 4.19 7.66
N GLY A 117 1.85 4.63 7.03
CA GLY A 117 1.27 5.97 7.19
C GLY A 117 1.90 7.01 6.28
N ASP A 118 2.73 6.58 5.33
CA ASP A 118 3.38 7.44 4.37
C ASP A 118 2.46 7.73 3.16
N ARG A 119 2.77 8.82 2.46
CA ARG A 119 2.10 9.14 1.20
C ARG A 119 2.67 8.33 0.05
N MET A 120 1.79 7.70 -0.70
CA MET A 120 2.13 6.93 -1.88
C MET A 120 1.31 7.47 -3.07
N PRO A 121 1.90 7.71 -4.25
CA PRO A 121 1.15 8.15 -5.42
C PRO A 121 0.17 7.07 -5.90
N LEU A 122 -0.82 7.47 -6.71
CA LEU A 122 -1.69 6.50 -7.38
C LEU A 122 -0.88 5.68 -8.39
N SER A 123 -1.22 4.41 -8.51
CA SER A 123 -0.68 3.56 -9.56
C SER A 123 -1.50 3.68 -10.84
N ASN A 124 -0.82 3.73 -11.98
CA ASN A 124 -1.46 3.65 -13.30
C ASN A 124 -1.79 2.20 -13.70
N ALA A 125 -1.18 1.22 -13.03
CA ALA A 125 -1.33 -0.20 -13.34
C ALA A 125 -2.42 -0.89 -12.53
N TYR A 126 -2.62 -0.46 -11.27
CA TYR A 126 -3.58 -1.09 -10.37
C TYR A 126 -4.24 -0.09 -9.42
N SER A 127 -5.55 -0.22 -9.26
CA SER A 127 -6.35 0.60 -8.34
C SER A 127 -6.71 -0.20 -7.09
N ALA A 128 -6.16 0.19 -5.93
CA ALA A 128 -6.43 -0.46 -4.67
C ALA A 128 -7.89 -0.31 -4.25
N ARG A 129 -8.47 -1.39 -3.70
CA ARG A 129 -9.80 -1.39 -3.07
C ARG A 129 -9.64 -1.02 -1.60
N VAL A 130 -9.59 0.26 -1.33
CA VAL A 130 -9.42 0.86 -0.01
C VAL A 130 -10.42 2.00 0.18
N PRO A 131 -10.79 2.36 1.41
CA PRO A 131 -11.72 3.45 1.65
C PRO A 131 -11.20 4.78 1.10
N ILE A 132 -12.11 5.63 0.65
CA ILE A 132 -11.82 7.03 0.30
C ILE A 132 -11.82 7.85 1.59
N VAL A 133 -10.87 8.77 1.72
CA VAL A 133 -10.75 9.62 2.91
C VAL A 133 -10.75 11.08 2.50
N ARG A 134 -11.60 11.88 3.15
CA ARG A 134 -11.73 13.31 2.88
C ARG A 134 -11.55 14.13 4.15
N GLY A 135 -11.08 15.37 3.98
CA GLY A 135 -10.97 16.35 5.06
C GLY A 135 -9.81 16.13 6.01
N VAL A 136 -8.92 15.16 5.74
CA VAL A 136 -7.72 14.94 6.55
C VAL A 136 -6.68 16.02 6.28
N THR A 137 -6.21 16.64 7.35
CA THR A 137 -5.13 17.64 7.40
C THR A 137 -3.90 17.05 8.09
N GLU A 138 -2.77 17.75 8.03
CA GLU A 138 -1.53 17.32 8.72
C GLU A 138 -1.75 17.16 10.24
N THR A 139 -2.60 17.98 10.83
CA THR A 139 -2.87 17.96 12.28
C THR A 139 -3.59 16.71 12.76
N VAL A 140 -4.36 16.06 11.88
CA VAL A 140 -5.13 14.84 12.19
C VAL A 140 -4.62 13.62 11.42
N TRP A 141 -3.47 13.73 10.77
CA TRP A 141 -2.89 12.68 9.95
C TRP A 141 -2.64 11.38 10.74
N GLN A 142 -2.07 11.52 11.94
CA GLN A 142 -1.78 10.37 12.79
C GLN A 142 -3.04 9.68 13.30
N ASP A 143 -4.07 10.44 13.67
CA ASP A 143 -5.36 9.87 14.06
C ASP A 143 -6.02 9.13 12.90
N ALA A 144 -6.00 9.73 11.70
CA ALA A 144 -6.50 9.08 10.49
C ALA A 144 -5.73 7.77 10.22
N TYR A 145 -4.40 7.78 10.33
CA TYR A 145 -3.57 6.59 10.15
C TYR A 145 -3.95 5.47 11.14
N HIS A 146 -4.11 5.79 12.43
CA HIS A 146 -4.48 4.79 13.42
C HIS A 146 -5.84 4.16 13.12
N ILE A 147 -6.84 4.98 12.74
CA ILE A 147 -8.17 4.51 12.36
C ILE A 147 -8.09 3.62 11.11
N LEU A 148 -7.41 4.09 10.06
CA LEU A 148 -7.32 3.41 8.77
C LEU A 148 -6.53 2.11 8.86
N LYS A 149 -5.44 2.10 9.61
CA LYS A 149 -4.67 0.89 9.88
C LYS A 149 -5.52 -0.17 10.58
N TYR A 150 -6.30 0.23 11.58
CA TYR A 150 -7.21 -0.69 12.24
C TYR A 150 -8.28 -1.23 11.27
N ILE A 151 -8.90 -0.37 10.47
CA ILE A 151 -9.86 -0.77 9.43
C ILE A 151 -9.23 -1.79 8.47
N TYR A 152 -8.01 -1.53 8.03
CA TYR A 152 -7.32 -2.38 7.06
C TYR A 152 -6.97 -3.76 7.60
N THR A 153 -6.65 -3.88 8.89
CA THR A 153 -6.29 -5.14 9.55
C THR A 153 -7.49 -5.98 9.98
N ASP A 154 -8.68 -5.40 10.07
CA ASP A 154 -9.92 -6.12 10.39
C ASP A 154 -10.73 -6.41 9.11
N GLN A 155 -10.95 -7.68 8.82
CA GLN A 155 -11.59 -8.08 7.57
C GLN A 155 -13.00 -7.51 7.40
N PHE A 156 -13.81 -7.52 8.46
CA PHE A 156 -15.17 -6.98 8.40
C PHE A 156 -15.16 -5.47 8.09
N LEU A 157 -14.29 -4.71 8.76
CA LEU A 157 -14.19 -3.26 8.54
C LEU A 157 -13.65 -2.94 7.15
N LYS A 158 -12.63 -3.66 6.71
CA LYS A 158 -12.01 -3.53 5.38
C LYS A 158 -13.02 -3.77 4.24
N GLU A 159 -13.93 -4.71 4.42
CA GLU A 159 -14.95 -5.05 3.42
C GLU A 159 -16.13 -4.06 3.44
N ASN A 160 -16.45 -3.50 4.60
CA ASN A 160 -17.67 -2.74 4.78
C ASN A 160 -17.48 -1.22 4.86
N ILE A 161 -16.35 -0.70 5.30
CA ILE A 161 -16.11 0.75 5.33
C ILE A 161 -15.60 1.21 3.97
N VAL A 162 -16.34 2.15 3.36
CA VAL A 162 -16.06 2.66 2.01
C VAL A 162 -15.55 4.10 2.00
N GLU A 163 -15.88 4.87 3.02
CA GLU A 163 -15.44 6.27 3.13
C GLU A 163 -15.18 6.64 4.59
N ILE A 164 -14.16 7.47 4.81
CA ILE A 164 -13.88 8.16 6.08
C ILE A 164 -13.91 9.65 5.80
N ILE A 165 -14.62 10.39 6.63
CA ILE A 165 -14.75 11.84 6.56
C ILE A 165 -14.17 12.43 7.84
N SER A 166 -13.25 13.39 7.70
CA SER A 166 -12.72 14.16 8.83
C SER A 166 -13.27 15.57 8.79
N GLU A 167 -13.92 15.98 9.87
CA GLU A 167 -14.43 17.34 10.06
C GLU A 167 -14.04 17.85 11.44
N LYS A 168 -13.35 19.00 11.47
CA LYS A 168 -12.93 19.67 12.72
C LYS A 168 -12.20 18.74 13.71
N GLY A 169 -11.41 17.81 13.19
CA GLY A 169 -10.65 16.87 14.02
C GLY A 169 -11.41 15.64 14.50
N THR A 170 -12.65 15.46 14.08
CA THR A 170 -13.45 14.26 14.35
C THR A 170 -13.63 13.45 13.08
N PHE A 171 -13.84 12.15 13.23
CA PHE A 171 -13.97 11.22 12.12
C PHE A 171 -15.35 10.57 12.08
N SER A 172 -15.86 10.39 10.88
CA SER A 172 -17.07 9.63 10.58
C SER A 172 -16.79 8.64 9.47
N ALA A 173 -17.53 7.53 9.44
CA ALA A 173 -17.42 6.51 8.41
C ALA A 173 -18.75 6.30 7.70
N ARG A 174 -18.69 6.01 6.39
CA ARG A 174 -19.79 5.41 5.62
C ARG A 174 -19.50 3.93 5.39
N MET A 175 -20.52 3.13 5.58
CA MET A 175 -20.43 1.71 5.34
C MET A 175 -21.10 1.36 4.01
N ARG A 176 -20.70 0.23 3.44
CA ARG A 176 -21.34 -0.37 2.27
C ARG A 176 -22.76 -0.81 2.62
N ASP A 177 -23.67 -0.67 1.68
CA ASP A 177 -25.04 -1.16 1.78
C ASP A 177 -25.82 -0.65 3.02
N THR A 178 -25.46 0.55 3.52
CA THR A 178 -26.18 1.23 4.59
C THR A 178 -26.23 2.73 4.36
N ASP A 179 -27.34 3.37 4.76
CA ASP A 179 -27.51 4.82 4.63
C ASP A 179 -27.08 5.59 5.87
N PHE A 180 -26.86 4.92 7.01
CA PHE A 180 -26.47 5.59 8.23
C PHE A 180 -25.00 6.03 8.23
N LEU A 181 -24.72 7.15 8.87
CA LEU A 181 -23.39 7.65 9.15
C LEU A 181 -22.89 7.12 10.51
N VAL A 182 -21.67 6.62 10.55
CA VAL A 182 -21.02 6.14 11.79
C VAL A 182 -20.09 7.22 12.32
N TYR A 183 -20.42 7.82 13.45
CA TYR A 183 -19.57 8.79 14.15
C TYR A 183 -18.56 8.06 15.02
N ILE A 184 -17.27 8.19 14.67
CA ILE A 184 -16.14 7.58 15.38
C ILE A 184 -15.59 8.52 16.44
N GLY A 185 -15.58 9.84 16.16
CA GLY A 185 -14.90 10.85 16.96
C GLY A 185 -13.39 10.87 16.67
N ASN A 186 -12.56 10.80 17.72
CA ASN A 186 -11.11 10.68 17.63
C ASN A 186 -10.65 9.21 17.52
N SER A 187 -9.33 9.00 17.44
CA SER A 187 -8.70 7.68 17.33
C SER A 187 -8.59 6.93 18.67
N ASP A 188 -8.95 7.57 19.81
CA ASP A 188 -8.89 6.93 21.13
C ASP A 188 -9.84 5.74 21.20
N ASP A 189 -9.39 4.68 21.88
CA ASP A 189 -10.17 3.45 22.09
C ASP A 189 -10.75 2.84 20.80
N ILE A 190 -10.09 3.04 19.66
CA ILE A 190 -10.61 2.66 18.33
C ILE A 190 -10.99 1.16 18.27
N HIS A 191 -10.23 0.32 18.95
CA HIS A 191 -10.53 -1.11 19.06
C HIS A 191 -11.90 -1.38 19.68
N MET A 192 -12.21 -0.69 20.79
CA MET A 192 -13.50 -0.84 21.48
C MET A 192 -14.65 -0.27 20.64
N LYS A 193 -14.45 0.92 20.04
CA LYS A 193 -15.42 1.56 19.16
C LYS A 193 -15.83 0.63 18.00
N PHE A 194 -14.86 0.05 17.29
CA PHE A 194 -15.16 -0.84 16.18
C PHE A 194 -15.69 -2.21 16.61
N ASN A 195 -15.33 -2.74 17.77
CA ASN A 195 -15.98 -3.94 18.31
C ASN A 195 -17.46 -3.69 18.64
N ASN A 196 -17.77 -2.52 19.19
CA ASN A 196 -19.17 -2.11 19.44
C ASN A 196 -19.94 -1.97 18.12
N LEU A 197 -19.33 -1.36 17.08
CA LEU A 197 -19.91 -1.27 15.74
C LEU A 197 -20.21 -2.66 15.16
N LYS A 198 -19.25 -3.59 15.23
CA LYS A 198 -19.43 -4.97 14.73
C LYS A 198 -20.56 -5.69 15.45
N SER A 199 -20.65 -5.53 16.77
CA SER A 199 -21.69 -6.13 17.60
C SER A 199 -23.07 -5.57 17.26
N PHE A 200 -23.16 -4.24 17.10
CA PHE A 200 -24.37 -3.56 16.65
C PHE A 200 -24.79 -4.06 15.26
N TYR A 201 -23.86 -4.00 14.29
CA TYR A 201 -24.14 -4.39 12.89
C TYR A 201 -24.66 -5.83 12.80
N LYS A 202 -24.00 -6.76 13.50
CA LYS A 202 -24.41 -8.17 13.55
C LYS A 202 -25.84 -8.34 14.05
N LYS A 203 -26.21 -7.61 15.11
CA LYS A 203 -27.57 -7.67 15.69
C LYS A 203 -28.59 -7.01 14.78
N ALA A 204 -28.31 -5.78 14.33
CA ALA A 204 -29.24 -5.00 13.49
C ALA A 204 -29.49 -5.66 12.11
N SER A 205 -28.45 -6.28 11.52
CA SER A 205 -28.55 -7.04 10.30
C SER A 205 -29.43 -8.29 10.47
N LYS A 206 -29.23 -9.05 11.57
CA LYS A 206 -30.05 -10.23 11.87
C LYS A 206 -31.53 -9.88 12.07
N ASP A 207 -31.79 -8.74 12.70
CA ASP A 207 -33.15 -8.29 13.04
C ASP A 207 -33.79 -7.45 11.91
N HIS A 208 -33.07 -7.24 10.77
CA HIS A 208 -33.50 -6.40 9.62
C HIS A 208 -33.85 -4.96 10.04
N PHE A 209 -32.99 -4.34 10.88
CA PHE A 209 -33.20 -2.99 11.39
C PHE A 209 -32.14 -1.98 10.92
N LEU A 210 -31.23 -2.35 10.02
CA LEU A 210 -30.18 -1.44 9.54
C LEU A 210 -30.79 -0.17 8.94
N ASP A 211 -31.82 -0.29 8.12
CA ASP A 211 -32.47 0.83 7.43
C ASP A 211 -33.27 1.78 8.36
N LYS A 212 -33.45 1.39 9.63
CA LYS A 212 -34.16 2.20 10.61
C LYS A 212 -33.32 3.27 11.29
N TYR A 213 -32.04 3.30 11.00
CA TYR A 213 -31.09 4.23 11.62
C TYR A 213 -30.53 5.22 10.60
N ALA A 214 -30.44 6.51 11.00
CA ALA A 214 -29.76 7.55 10.24
C ALA A 214 -28.32 7.74 10.71
N GLN A 215 -28.06 7.42 11.99
CA GLN A 215 -26.76 7.66 12.59
C GLN A 215 -26.44 6.67 13.71
N ILE A 216 -25.18 6.25 13.75
CA ILE A 216 -24.60 5.41 14.79
C ILE A 216 -23.45 6.19 15.42
N ASN A 217 -23.50 6.44 16.71
CA ASN A 217 -22.47 7.17 17.45
C ASN A 217 -21.66 6.23 18.34
N LEU A 218 -20.35 6.16 18.11
CA LEU A 218 -19.38 5.33 18.81
C LEU A 218 -18.52 6.10 19.83
N GLN A 219 -18.77 7.41 20.00
CA GLN A 219 -17.96 8.27 20.84
C GLN A 219 -18.12 7.96 22.35
N TYR A 220 -19.21 7.31 22.72
CA TYR A 220 -19.51 6.98 24.10
C TYR A 220 -18.90 5.63 24.50
N THR A 221 -18.21 5.62 25.63
CA THR A 221 -17.59 4.41 26.16
C THR A 221 -18.66 3.39 26.51
N ASN A 222 -18.46 2.14 26.10
CA ASN A 222 -19.31 0.98 26.40
C ASN A 222 -20.76 1.02 25.89
N GLN A 223 -21.13 1.95 25.02
CA GLN A 223 -22.47 1.98 24.41
C GLN A 223 -22.45 2.48 22.98
N VAL A 224 -23.41 2.03 22.18
CA VAL A 224 -23.69 2.56 20.86
C VAL A 224 -24.98 3.37 20.93
N VAL A 225 -24.89 4.66 20.63
CA VAL A 225 -26.05 5.53 20.57
C VAL A 225 -26.54 5.62 19.13
N CYS A 226 -27.79 5.26 18.90
CA CYS A 226 -28.38 5.22 17.57
C CYS A 226 -29.46 6.29 17.41
N VAL A 227 -29.45 7.03 16.33
CA VAL A 227 -30.51 7.94 15.92
C VAL A 227 -31.33 7.24 14.83
N LYS A 228 -32.63 7.19 15.01
CA LYS A 228 -33.55 6.61 14.00
C LYS A 228 -33.67 7.54 12.81
N ALA A 229 -33.85 6.97 11.64
CA ALA A 229 -34.24 7.69 10.45
C ALA A 229 -35.68 8.22 10.63
N ASN A 230 -35.90 9.49 10.26
CA ASN A 230 -37.25 10.04 10.23
C ASN A 230 -37.97 9.50 8.99
N ASN A 231 -39.21 9.13 9.10
CA ASN A 231 -40.01 8.60 7.97
C ASN A 231 -40.17 9.59 6.78
N THR A 232 -39.81 10.86 6.97
CA THR A 232 -39.87 11.91 5.93
C THR A 232 -38.75 11.77 4.88
N ASP A 233 -37.59 11.17 5.26
CA ASP A 233 -36.42 11.05 4.36
C ASP A 233 -36.52 9.83 3.43
N LEU A 234 -37.46 8.92 3.67
CA LEU A 234 -37.66 7.71 2.88
C LEU A 234 -38.57 7.94 1.64
N GLU A 235 -39.33 9.04 1.62
CA GLU A 235 -40.26 9.35 0.50
C GLU A 235 -39.60 10.20 -0.62
N GLU A 236 -38.48 10.88 -0.37
CA GLU A 236 -37.78 11.68 -1.39
C GLU A 236 -36.91 10.87 -2.36
N ASN A 237 -36.61 9.60 -2.07
CA ASN A 237 -35.78 8.74 -2.94
C ASN A 237 -36.58 7.84 -3.90
N ILE A 238 -37.91 8.01 -4.00
CA ILE A 238 -38.77 7.18 -4.86
C ILE A 238 -39.39 7.98 -6.04
N ASN A 239 -39.00 9.24 -6.23
CA ASN A 239 -39.47 10.04 -7.38
C ASN A 239 -38.36 10.34 -8.38
#